data_7a8fd2a5e72863eaa00bc3c5bf9e5b7b
#
_entry.id   7a8fd2a5e72863eaa00bc3c5bf9e5b7b
#
_cell.length_a   1.000
_cell.length_b   1.000
_cell.length_c   1.000
_cell.angle_alpha   90.00
_cell.angle_beta   90.00
_cell.angle_gamma   90.00
#
_symmetry.space_group_name_H-M   'P 1'
#
loop_
_entity.id
_entity.type
_entity.pdbx_description
1 polymer ?
#
loop_
_entity_poly.entity_id
_entity_poly.type
_entity_poly.pdbx_seq_one_letter_code
_entity_poly.pdbx_strand_id
1 'polypeptide(L)'
;MRAAALAHLSAGQREAAQRAALRRAAELGIGSLHECAGPAISSPEDLTALLALAEQEQGPEVFGYWGELGAVDTARRLGAVGAGGDLFVDGAIGSHTACLHSPYADSGRGGAEYLTAEQVADHVAACTEAGMQAGFHAIGDAALDAVVRGVRAVADRLGLAAVRALRHRVEHAELLDAAGIAAFAELGLTASVQPAFDAAWGGAEGMYATRLGAERARAMNPFAALLRAGVPLALGSDAPVTALDPWGTVRAAAFHRTPSTGSRSARPSPRTPGAAGGRWAGTTRAPGAGAPASYAVWAPAELLVQAPDQRVANWSTDPRSGVPGLPDLTPGGPLPQCLATVVRGRTVHMAG
;
A
#
# COMPACT_ATOMS: atom_id res chain seq x y z
N MET A 1 5.74 5.66 24.87
CA MET A 1 5.65 7.06 24.44
C MET A 1 4.38 7.34 23.63
N ARG A 2 4.05 6.59 22.56
CA ARG A 2 2.87 6.81 21.71
C ARG A 2 1.55 6.81 22.49
N ALA A 3 1.27 5.76 23.27
CA ALA A 3 0.05 5.66 24.08
C ALA A 3 -0.10 6.84 25.08
N ALA A 4 1.00 7.28 25.70
CA ALA A 4 0.98 8.43 26.57
C ALA A 4 0.67 9.74 25.81
N ALA A 5 1.23 9.93 24.63
CA ALA A 5 0.92 11.09 23.79
C ALA A 5 -0.55 11.11 23.35
N LEU A 6 -1.08 9.96 22.91
CA LEU A 6 -2.49 9.83 22.50
C LEU A 6 -3.47 10.10 23.65
N ALA A 7 -3.12 9.70 24.88
CA ALA A 7 -3.94 9.93 26.07
C ALA A 7 -4.10 11.43 26.43
N HIS A 8 -3.20 12.29 25.93
CA HIS A 8 -3.28 13.74 26.17
C HIS A 8 -4.03 14.51 25.09
N LEU A 9 -4.40 13.86 23.97
CA LEU A 9 -5.21 14.48 22.92
C LEU A 9 -6.68 14.46 23.30
N SER A 10 -7.32 15.61 23.33
CA SER A 10 -8.78 15.69 23.46
C SER A 10 -9.49 15.16 22.22
N ALA A 11 -10.75 14.76 22.34
CA ALA A 11 -11.56 14.34 21.19
C ALA A 11 -11.62 15.43 20.10
N GLY A 12 -11.77 16.70 20.48
CA GLY A 12 -11.77 17.83 19.53
C GLY A 12 -10.44 18.03 18.81
N GLN A 13 -9.31 17.78 19.47
CA GLN A 13 -8.00 17.84 18.81
C GLN A 13 -7.82 16.69 17.81
N ARG A 14 -8.27 15.48 18.14
CA ARG A 14 -8.26 14.33 17.22
C ARG A 14 -9.14 14.60 16.01
N GLU A 15 -10.37 15.05 16.22
CA GLU A 15 -11.29 15.40 15.14
C GLU A 15 -10.72 16.50 14.22
N ALA A 16 -10.11 17.54 14.79
CA ALA A 16 -9.47 18.59 14.01
C ALA A 16 -8.31 18.05 13.15
N ALA A 17 -7.51 17.13 13.69
CA ALA A 17 -6.42 16.46 12.96
C ALA A 17 -6.96 15.55 11.84
N GLN A 18 -8.00 14.76 12.10
CA GLN A 18 -8.67 13.93 11.11
C GLN A 18 -9.22 14.77 9.95
N ARG A 19 -9.93 15.88 10.26
CA ARG A 19 -10.42 16.82 9.24
C ARG A 19 -9.28 17.43 8.41
N ALA A 20 -8.17 17.79 9.05
CA ALA A 20 -7.01 18.33 8.36
C ALA A 20 -6.37 17.28 7.42
N ALA A 21 -6.27 16.04 7.86
CA ALA A 21 -5.75 14.92 7.05
C ALA A 21 -6.64 14.64 5.83
N LEU A 22 -7.96 14.59 6.01
CA LEU A 22 -8.92 14.39 4.92
C LEU A 22 -8.88 15.53 3.90
N ARG A 23 -8.84 16.79 4.35
CA ARG A 23 -8.67 17.95 3.45
C ARG A 23 -7.36 17.87 2.70
N ARG A 24 -6.25 17.56 3.39
CA ARG A 24 -4.95 17.43 2.75
C ARG A 24 -4.93 16.33 1.69
N ALA A 25 -5.56 15.20 1.96
CA ALA A 25 -5.70 14.12 0.99
C ALA A 25 -6.48 14.60 -0.26
N ALA A 26 -7.60 15.29 -0.08
CA ALA A 26 -8.38 15.86 -1.18
C ALA A 26 -7.57 16.86 -2.02
N GLU A 27 -6.82 17.76 -1.38
CA GLU A 27 -5.92 18.72 -2.05
C GLU A 27 -4.84 18.03 -2.91
N LEU A 28 -4.47 16.83 -2.55
CA LEU A 28 -3.47 16.01 -3.24
C LEU A 28 -4.09 15.02 -4.24
N GLY A 29 -5.36 15.17 -4.59
CA GLY A 29 -6.02 14.29 -5.55
C GLY A 29 -6.33 12.89 -5.04
N ILE A 30 -6.26 12.66 -3.74
CA ILE A 30 -6.57 11.38 -3.11
C ILE A 30 -8.07 11.30 -2.86
N GLY A 31 -8.75 10.42 -3.58
CA GLY A 31 -10.20 10.22 -3.46
C GLY A 31 -10.61 9.16 -2.43
N SER A 32 -9.66 8.35 -1.97
CA SER A 32 -9.90 7.35 -0.92
C SER A 32 -8.66 7.10 -0.09
N LEU A 33 -8.86 6.77 1.19
CA LEU A 33 -7.82 6.45 2.16
C LEU A 33 -8.10 5.10 2.81
N HIS A 34 -7.04 4.35 3.10
CA HIS A 34 -7.09 3.17 3.96
C HIS A 34 -6.46 3.52 5.31
N GLU A 35 -7.28 3.48 6.36
CA GLU A 35 -6.81 3.71 7.73
C GLU A 35 -6.45 2.38 8.37
N CYS A 36 -5.16 2.17 8.61
CA CYS A 36 -4.63 0.97 9.26
C CYS A 36 -4.59 1.17 10.78
N ALA A 37 -5.76 1.16 11.41
CA ALA A 37 -5.91 1.30 12.85
C ALA A 37 -5.67 -0.02 13.60
N GLY A 38 -5.51 0.05 14.90
CA GLY A 38 -5.38 -1.12 15.78
C GLY A 38 -5.00 -0.71 17.20
N PRO A 39 -5.03 -1.63 18.18
CA PRO A 39 -4.75 -1.32 19.58
C PRO A 39 -3.34 -0.74 19.81
N ALA A 40 -2.39 -1.11 18.95
CA ALA A 40 -1.03 -0.57 18.99
C ALA A 40 -0.89 0.79 18.30
N ILE A 41 -1.89 1.22 17.54
CA ILE A 41 -1.85 2.40 16.67
C ILE A 41 -2.74 3.52 17.20
N SER A 42 -4.01 3.22 17.44
CA SER A 42 -5.06 4.17 17.84
C SER A 42 -6.02 3.52 18.83
N SER A 43 -7.27 3.99 18.89
CA SER A 43 -8.30 3.35 19.71
C SER A 43 -9.54 3.02 18.87
N PRO A 44 -10.42 2.13 19.37
CA PRO A 44 -11.71 1.84 18.71
C PRO A 44 -12.53 3.10 18.45
N GLU A 45 -12.55 4.01 19.43
CA GLU A 45 -13.30 5.27 19.34
C GLU A 45 -12.73 6.19 18.27
N ASP A 46 -11.41 6.21 18.11
CA ASP A 46 -10.72 7.03 17.11
C ASP A 46 -11.04 6.58 15.68
N LEU A 47 -10.98 5.25 15.42
CA LEU A 47 -11.38 4.69 14.13
C LEU A 47 -12.86 4.96 13.85
N THR A 48 -13.74 4.70 14.81
CA THR A 48 -15.18 4.90 14.64
C THR A 48 -15.51 6.37 14.37
N ALA A 49 -14.85 7.29 15.08
CA ALA A 49 -15.02 8.73 14.86
C ALA A 49 -14.56 9.15 13.47
N LEU A 50 -13.42 8.65 12.99
CA LEU A 50 -12.93 8.93 11.65
C LEU A 50 -13.86 8.42 10.55
N LEU A 51 -14.37 7.20 10.67
CA LEU A 51 -15.32 6.63 9.71
C LEU A 51 -16.63 7.44 9.68
N ALA A 52 -17.17 7.80 10.85
CA ALA A 52 -18.37 8.63 10.95
C ALA A 52 -18.14 10.04 10.36
N LEU A 53 -16.98 10.63 10.61
CA LEU A 53 -16.60 11.92 10.05
C LEU A 53 -16.53 11.88 8.52
N ALA A 54 -15.92 10.83 7.96
CA ALA A 54 -15.78 10.66 6.51
C ALA A 54 -17.13 10.43 5.80
N GLU A 55 -18.11 9.80 6.50
CA GLU A 55 -19.49 9.66 5.99
C GLU A 55 -20.26 10.97 6.01
N GLN A 56 -20.06 11.79 7.06
CA GLN A 56 -20.79 13.05 7.24
C GLN A 56 -20.25 14.18 6.38
N GLU A 57 -18.93 14.20 6.15
CA GLU A 57 -18.28 15.27 5.41
C GLU A 57 -18.11 14.93 3.93
N GLN A 58 -18.06 15.98 3.12
CA GLN A 58 -17.71 15.85 1.72
C GLN A 58 -16.17 15.78 1.59
N GLY A 59 -15.63 14.58 1.55
CA GLY A 59 -14.19 14.32 1.51
C GLY A 59 -13.84 13.02 0.80
N PRO A 60 -12.59 12.60 0.88
CA PRO A 60 -12.16 11.26 0.47
C PRO A 60 -12.93 10.17 1.22
N GLU A 61 -13.20 9.05 0.55
CA GLU A 61 -13.73 7.86 1.21
C GLU A 61 -12.69 7.28 2.16
N VAL A 62 -13.10 6.79 3.34
CA VAL A 62 -12.20 6.11 4.28
C VAL A 62 -12.60 4.66 4.45
N PHE A 63 -11.65 3.77 4.26
CA PHE A 63 -11.77 2.33 4.49
C PHE A 63 -10.94 1.95 5.70
N GLY A 64 -11.61 1.63 6.82
CA GLY A 64 -10.95 1.26 8.08
C GLY A 64 -10.48 -0.18 8.09
N TYR A 65 -9.30 -0.41 8.64
CA TYR A 65 -8.77 -1.72 9.02
C TYR A 65 -8.54 -1.72 10.53
N TRP A 66 -8.74 -2.88 11.17
CA TRP A 66 -8.48 -3.05 12.60
C TRP A 66 -7.47 -4.16 12.84
N GLY A 67 -6.23 -3.80 13.18
CA GLY A 67 -5.08 -4.68 13.34
C GLY A 67 -4.98 -5.30 14.73
N GLU A 68 -5.89 -6.23 15.05
CA GLU A 68 -5.90 -6.99 16.30
C GLU A 68 -6.07 -8.48 15.98
N LEU A 69 -5.19 -9.32 16.53
CA LEU A 69 -5.15 -10.75 16.25
C LEU A 69 -6.46 -11.44 16.67
N GLY A 70 -7.10 -12.15 15.75
CA GLY A 70 -8.34 -12.90 16.00
C GLY A 70 -9.60 -12.05 16.20
N ALA A 71 -9.49 -10.71 16.17
CA ALA A 71 -10.59 -9.81 16.54
C ALA A 71 -11.53 -9.44 15.39
N VAL A 72 -11.93 -10.43 14.57
CA VAL A 72 -12.81 -10.23 13.40
C VAL A 72 -14.14 -9.57 13.77
N ASP A 73 -14.76 -9.99 14.87
CA ASP A 73 -16.02 -9.40 15.35
C ASP A 73 -15.84 -7.96 15.82
N THR A 74 -14.70 -7.63 16.43
CA THR A 74 -14.37 -6.26 16.80
C THR A 74 -14.22 -5.41 15.54
N ALA A 75 -13.44 -5.86 14.54
CA ALA A 75 -13.30 -5.15 13.28
C ALA A 75 -14.67 -4.86 12.63
N ARG A 76 -15.55 -5.87 12.60
CA ARG A 76 -16.91 -5.72 12.07
C ARG A 76 -17.74 -4.68 12.84
N ARG A 77 -17.72 -4.73 14.19
CA ARG A 77 -18.46 -3.74 15.03
C ARG A 77 -17.96 -2.31 14.85
N LEU A 78 -16.67 -2.14 14.59
CA LEU A 78 -16.08 -0.82 14.34
C LEU A 78 -16.35 -0.28 12.93
N GLY A 79 -16.98 -1.09 12.04
CA GLY A 79 -17.20 -0.71 10.64
C GLY A 79 -15.96 -0.86 9.77
N ALA A 80 -14.94 -1.58 10.24
CA ALA A 80 -13.75 -1.86 9.45
C ALA A 80 -14.08 -2.83 8.30
N VAL A 81 -13.44 -2.63 7.16
CA VAL A 81 -13.58 -3.48 5.96
C VAL A 81 -12.65 -4.69 5.98
N GLY A 82 -11.65 -4.67 6.86
CA GLY A 82 -10.71 -5.75 7.05
C GLY A 82 -10.21 -5.84 8.49
N ALA A 83 -9.81 -7.05 8.89
CA ALA A 83 -9.11 -7.29 10.14
C ALA A 83 -7.62 -7.36 9.83
N GLY A 84 -6.88 -6.31 10.18
CA GLY A 84 -5.47 -6.21 9.82
C GLY A 84 -5.03 -4.79 9.48
N GLY A 85 -4.22 -4.66 8.44
CA GLY A 85 -3.42 -3.47 8.21
C GLY A 85 -2.16 -3.56 9.05
N ASP A 86 -2.01 -2.73 10.07
CA ASP A 86 -0.87 -2.79 11.00
C ASP A 86 -1.03 -3.88 12.09
N LEU A 87 -1.39 -5.09 11.70
CA LEU A 87 -1.22 -6.29 12.53
C LEU A 87 0.20 -6.81 12.33
N PHE A 88 1.06 -6.53 13.28
CA PHE A 88 2.50 -6.71 13.14
C PHE A 88 2.92 -8.19 13.25
N VAL A 89 3.49 -8.75 12.16
CA VAL A 89 4.21 -10.03 12.20
C VAL A 89 5.65 -9.80 12.65
N ASP A 90 6.23 -8.66 12.28
CA ASP A 90 7.54 -8.18 12.71
C ASP A 90 7.54 -6.65 12.86
N GLY A 91 8.71 -6.07 12.99
CA GLY A 91 8.90 -4.62 13.02
C GLY A 91 9.56 -4.09 11.75
N ALA A 92 10.41 -3.04 11.89
CA ALA A 92 11.00 -2.32 10.77
C ALA A 92 12.52 -2.47 10.69
N ILE A 93 13.08 -2.31 9.47
CA ILE A 93 14.54 -2.40 9.24
C ILE A 93 15.29 -1.31 9.99
N GLY A 94 14.78 -0.08 9.98
CA GLY A 94 15.42 1.05 10.64
C GLY A 94 15.65 0.85 12.13
N SER A 95 14.75 0.16 12.83
CA SER A 95 14.82 -0.16 14.26
C SER A 95 15.49 -1.51 14.58
N HIS A 96 15.96 -2.26 13.57
CA HIS A 96 16.46 -3.64 13.70
C HIS A 96 15.44 -4.62 14.29
N THR A 97 14.16 -4.42 13.99
CA THR A 97 13.06 -5.25 14.48
C THR A 97 12.35 -6.02 13.37
N ALA A 98 12.62 -5.75 12.09
CA ALA A 98 12.19 -6.63 11.01
C ALA A 98 12.85 -8.00 11.18
N CYS A 99 12.05 -9.08 11.10
CA CYS A 99 12.49 -10.45 11.37
C CYS A 99 13.19 -11.05 10.15
N LEU A 100 14.47 -11.40 10.29
CA LEU A 100 15.33 -11.79 9.20
C LEU A 100 15.85 -13.22 9.37
N HIS A 101 15.92 -13.99 8.27
CA HIS A 101 16.62 -15.28 8.25
C HIS A 101 18.13 -15.11 8.45
N SER A 102 18.72 -14.06 7.88
CA SER A 102 20.13 -13.73 8.07
C SER A 102 20.24 -12.44 8.90
N PRO A 103 21.10 -12.39 9.92
CA PRO A 103 21.23 -11.22 10.80
C PRO A 103 21.49 -9.91 10.04
N TYR A 104 21.16 -8.79 10.69
CA TYR A 104 21.54 -7.45 10.24
C TYR A 104 23.06 -7.33 10.13
N ALA A 105 23.54 -6.71 9.05
CA ALA A 105 24.96 -6.58 8.76
C ALA A 105 25.70 -5.70 9.78
N ASP A 106 25.03 -4.69 10.31
CA ASP A 106 25.60 -3.69 11.23
C ASP A 106 25.43 -4.04 12.72
N SER A 107 24.53 -4.95 13.09
CA SER A 107 24.25 -5.27 14.50
C SER A 107 24.36 -6.75 14.85
N GLY A 108 24.36 -7.65 13.87
CA GLY A 108 24.37 -9.09 14.09
C GLY A 108 23.07 -9.64 14.71
N ARG A 109 22.00 -8.84 14.85
CA ARG A 109 20.67 -9.26 15.36
C ARG A 109 19.81 -9.82 14.24
N GLY A 110 18.84 -10.70 14.57
CA GLY A 110 17.90 -11.28 13.60
C GLY A 110 16.54 -10.58 13.53
N GLY A 111 16.32 -9.52 14.32
CA GLY A 111 15.02 -8.88 14.44
C GLY A 111 14.13 -9.56 15.49
N ALA A 112 12.81 -9.39 15.36
CA ALA A 112 11.81 -9.92 16.27
C ALA A 112 10.59 -10.45 15.51
N GLU A 113 10.21 -11.69 15.73
CA GLU A 113 8.96 -12.26 15.30
C GLU A 113 7.89 -11.95 16.36
N TYR A 114 6.80 -11.29 15.97
CA TYR A 114 5.68 -10.98 16.87
C TYR A 114 4.52 -11.95 16.70
N LEU A 115 4.34 -12.52 15.50
CA LEU A 115 3.33 -13.54 15.21
C LEU A 115 3.97 -14.73 14.49
N THR A 116 3.63 -15.93 14.95
CA THR A 116 4.04 -17.19 14.30
C THR A 116 3.16 -17.49 13.08
N ALA A 117 3.60 -18.41 12.23
CA ALA A 117 2.81 -18.88 11.09
C ALA A 117 1.46 -19.48 11.49
N GLU A 118 1.39 -20.14 12.66
CA GLU A 118 0.16 -20.72 13.21
C GLU A 118 -0.82 -19.62 13.60
N GLN A 119 -0.36 -18.57 14.28
CA GLN A 119 -1.19 -17.41 14.63
C GLN A 119 -1.70 -16.67 13.39
N VAL A 120 -0.86 -16.55 12.35
CA VAL A 120 -1.27 -16.01 11.05
C VAL A 120 -2.34 -16.91 10.43
N ALA A 121 -2.16 -18.23 10.44
CA ALA A 121 -3.14 -19.19 9.91
C ALA A 121 -4.49 -19.08 10.62
N ASP A 122 -4.51 -19.03 11.95
CA ASP A 122 -5.73 -18.92 12.73
C ASP A 122 -6.48 -17.61 12.40
N HIS A 123 -5.76 -16.50 12.31
CA HIS A 123 -6.34 -15.20 11.95
C HIS A 123 -6.91 -15.19 10.52
N VAL A 124 -6.14 -15.69 9.55
CA VAL A 124 -6.58 -15.77 8.13
C VAL A 124 -7.79 -16.70 8.00
N ALA A 125 -7.81 -17.80 8.73
CA ALA A 125 -8.95 -18.71 8.71
C ALA A 125 -10.23 -18.05 9.24
N ALA A 126 -10.14 -17.39 10.40
CA ALA A 126 -11.27 -16.66 10.97
C ALA A 126 -11.77 -15.55 10.02
N CYS A 127 -10.86 -14.82 9.41
CA CYS A 127 -11.19 -13.81 8.41
C CYS A 127 -11.86 -14.42 7.17
N THR A 128 -11.32 -15.54 6.67
CA THR A 128 -11.84 -16.23 5.48
C THR A 128 -13.25 -16.75 5.71
N GLU A 129 -13.50 -17.39 6.84
CA GLU A 129 -14.81 -17.90 7.24
C GLU A 129 -15.83 -16.78 7.45
N ALA A 130 -15.37 -15.61 7.92
CA ALA A 130 -16.21 -14.42 8.10
C ALA A 130 -16.42 -13.60 6.83
N GLY A 131 -15.79 -13.94 5.69
CA GLY A 131 -15.84 -13.17 4.45
C GLY A 131 -15.16 -11.82 4.56
N MET A 132 -14.15 -11.68 5.44
CA MET A 132 -13.42 -10.44 5.71
C MET A 132 -11.97 -10.55 5.22
N GLN A 133 -11.41 -9.45 4.71
CA GLN A 133 -10.00 -9.40 4.33
C GLN A 133 -9.12 -9.40 5.58
N ALA A 134 -8.14 -10.30 5.65
CA ALA A 134 -7.05 -10.22 6.60
C ALA A 134 -5.94 -9.30 6.06
N GLY A 135 -5.20 -8.64 6.96
CA GLY A 135 -4.03 -7.85 6.60
C GLY A 135 -2.93 -7.98 7.65
N PHE A 136 -1.67 -7.88 7.21
CA PHE A 136 -0.51 -8.01 8.07
C PHE A 136 0.56 -7.01 7.69
N HIS A 137 1.20 -6.42 8.69
CA HIS A 137 2.49 -5.76 8.51
C HIS A 137 3.58 -6.84 8.52
N ALA A 138 4.33 -6.95 7.44
CA ALA A 138 5.48 -7.86 7.35
C ALA A 138 6.56 -7.28 6.41
N ILE A 139 7.76 -7.09 6.94
CA ILE A 139 8.90 -6.46 6.25
C ILE A 139 10.03 -7.44 6.01
N GLY A 140 10.47 -8.15 7.07
CA GLY A 140 11.57 -9.10 7.00
C GLY A 140 11.22 -10.37 6.22
N ASP A 141 12.23 -10.98 5.61
CA ASP A 141 12.10 -12.22 4.85
C ASP A 141 11.54 -13.36 5.69
N ALA A 142 11.93 -13.49 6.96
CA ALA A 142 11.42 -14.51 7.87
C ALA A 142 9.94 -14.25 8.26
N ALA A 143 9.53 -13.00 8.47
CA ALA A 143 8.15 -12.64 8.73
C ALA A 143 7.25 -12.90 7.52
N LEU A 144 7.73 -12.53 6.32
CA LEU A 144 7.03 -12.79 5.07
C LEU A 144 6.84 -14.29 4.80
N ASP A 145 7.83 -15.09 5.15
CA ASP A 145 7.76 -16.55 5.07
C ASP A 145 6.72 -17.11 6.06
N ALA A 146 6.64 -16.57 7.29
CA ALA A 146 5.61 -16.94 8.25
C ALA A 146 4.20 -16.61 7.73
N VAL A 147 4.00 -15.44 7.10
CA VAL A 147 2.72 -15.08 6.47
C VAL A 147 2.37 -16.06 5.35
N VAL A 148 3.30 -16.34 4.43
CA VAL A 148 3.07 -17.27 3.31
C VAL A 148 2.71 -18.65 3.82
N ARG A 149 3.43 -19.18 4.81
CA ARG A 149 3.14 -20.51 5.43
C ARG A 149 1.77 -20.52 6.07
N GLY A 150 1.42 -19.49 6.84
CA GLY A 150 0.12 -19.38 7.48
C GLY A 150 -1.04 -19.33 6.48
N VAL A 151 -0.94 -18.49 5.45
CA VAL A 151 -1.98 -18.41 4.41
C VAL A 151 -2.10 -19.70 3.60
N ARG A 152 -0.98 -20.36 3.30
CA ARG A 152 -0.97 -21.65 2.60
C ARG A 152 -1.68 -22.73 3.41
N ALA A 153 -1.42 -22.84 4.71
CA ALA A 153 -2.11 -23.78 5.58
C ALA A 153 -3.65 -23.59 5.57
N VAL A 154 -4.11 -22.32 5.47
CA VAL A 154 -5.54 -22.03 5.32
C VAL A 154 -6.05 -22.40 3.93
N ALA A 155 -5.29 -22.15 2.89
CA ALA A 155 -5.66 -22.55 1.52
C ALA A 155 -5.79 -24.09 1.39
N ASP A 156 -4.92 -24.84 2.05
CA ASP A 156 -5.00 -26.31 2.11
C ASP A 156 -6.24 -26.79 2.88
N ARG A 157 -6.66 -26.05 3.91
CA ARG A 157 -7.80 -26.41 4.78
C ARG A 157 -9.15 -25.95 4.20
N LEU A 158 -9.26 -24.70 3.78
CA LEU A 158 -10.52 -24.06 3.35
C LEU A 158 -10.65 -23.95 1.82
N GLY A 159 -9.61 -24.30 1.09
CA GLY A 159 -9.53 -24.21 -0.36
C GLY A 159 -8.93 -22.90 -0.86
N LEU A 160 -8.06 -23.01 -1.85
CA LEU A 160 -7.36 -21.88 -2.46
C LEU A 160 -8.31 -20.82 -3.01
N ALA A 161 -9.45 -21.23 -3.58
CA ALA A 161 -10.44 -20.29 -4.14
C ALA A 161 -11.05 -19.38 -3.07
N ALA A 162 -11.33 -19.89 -1.87
CA ALA A 162 -11.87 -19.11 -0.75
C ALA A 162 -10.87 -18.05 -0.27
N VAL A 163 -9.61 -18.42 -0.12
CA VAL A 163 -8.53 -17.50 0.28
C VAL A 163 -8.35 -16.42 -0.78
N ARG A 164 -8.23 -16.79 -2.07
CA ARG A 164 -8.04 -15.84 -3.18
C ARG A 164 -9.19 -14.84 -3.34
N ALA A 165 -10.43 -15.25 -3.04
CA ALA A 165 -11.59 -14.39 -3.17
C ALA A 165 -11.51 -13.14 -2.29
N LEU A 166 -10.84 -13.23 -1.15
CA LEU A 166 -10.71 -12.15 -0.18
C LEU A 166 -9.49 -11.26 -0.38
N ARG A 167 -8.53 -11.68 -1.23
CA ARG A 167 -7.35 -10.89 -1.55
C ARG A 167 -6.66 -10.37 -0.29
N HIS A 168 -6.38 -11.26 0.67
CA HIS A 168 -5.67 -10.88 1.88
C HIS A 168 -4.43 -10.06 1.55
N ARG A 169 -4.11 -9.08 2.38
CA ARG A 169 -3.08 -8.09 2.06
C ARG A 169 -1.90 -8.15 3.01
N VAL A 170 -0.75 -7.76 2.50
CA VAL A 170 0.47 -7.62 3.28
C VAL A 170 1.01 -6.22 3.04
N GLU A 171 1.12 -5.47 4.14
CA GLU A 171 1.74 -4.14 4.14
C GLU A 171 3.25 -4.31 4.06
N HIS A 172 3.89 -3.43 3.31
CA HIS A 172 5.32 -3.34 3.05
C HIS A 172 5.85 -4.42 2.12
N ALA A 173 5.88 -5.69 2.52
CA ALA A 173 6.37 -6.80 1.69
C ALA A 173 7.77 -6.52 1.08
N GLU A 174 8.69 -5.92 1.89
CA GLU A 174 9.93 -5.32 1.38
C GLU A 174 10.98 -6.36 0.98
N LEU A 175 11.12 -7.47 1.72
CA LEU A 175 12.17 -8.49 1.52
C LEU A 175 11.63 -9.79 0.90
N LEU A 176 10.74 -9.68 -0.09
CA LEU A 176 10.25 -10.85 -0.84
C LEU A 176 11.30 -11.34 -1.85
N ASP A 177 11.64 -12.61 -1.75
CA ASP A 177 12.40 -13.33 -2.76
C ASP A 177 11.52 -13.88 -3.91
N ALA A 178 12.12 -14.58 -4.85
CA ALA A 178 11.40 -15.14 -5.99
C ALA A 178 10.34 -16.19 -5.58
N ALA A 179 10.60 -16.97 -4.53
CA ALA A 179 9.67 -17.97 -4.02
C ALA A 179 8.48 -17.31 -3.31
N GLY A 180 8.74 -16.28 -2.50
CA GLY A 180 7.71 -15.46 -1.85
C GLY A 180 6.82 -14.75 -2.88
N ILE A 181 7.41 -14.17 -3.93
CA ILE A 181 6.65 -13.53 -5.03
C ILE A 181 5.74 -14.54 -5.73
N ALA A 182 6.25 -15.75 -6.03
CA ALA A 182 5.44 -16.81 -6.63
C ALA A 182 4.29 -17.24 -5.71
N ALA A 183 4.53 -17.36 -4.40
CA ALA A 183 3.52 -17.68 -3.42
C ALA A 183 2.44 -16.58 -3.31
N PHE A 184 2.82 -15.30 -3.33
CA PHE A 184 1.85 -14.20 -3.37
C PHE A 184 0.93 -14.27 -4.58
N ALA A 185 1.49 -14.56 -5.77
CA ALA A 185 0.69 -14.72 -6.98
C ALA A 185 -0.24 -15.94 -6.90
N GLU A 186 0.27 -17.08 -6.42
CA GLU A 186 -0.49 -18.31 -6.24
C GLU A 186 -1.65 -18.12 -5.26
N LEU A 187 -1.36 -17.57 -4.08
CA LEU A 187 -2.33 -17.37 -2.99
C LEU A 187 -3.28 -16.19 -3.25
N GLY A 188 -3.00 -15.36 -4.26
CA GLY A 188 -3.82 -14.19 -4.58
C GLY A 188 -3.69 -13.06 -3.56
N LEU A 189 -2.53 -12.96 -2.89
CA LEU A 189 -2.25 -11.91 -1.92
C LEU A 189 -2.06 -10.57 -2.62
N THR A 190 -2.46 -9.50 -1.94
CA THR A 190 -2.19 -8.12 -2.36
C THR A 190 -0.97 -7.60 -1.62
N ALA A 191 0.02 -7.08 -2.35
CA ALA A 191 1.15 -6.38 -1.75
C ALA A 191 0.84 -4.88 -1.68
N SER A 192 0.76 -4.35 -0.46
CA SER A 192 0.50 -2.93 -0.17
C SER A 192 1.83 -2.27 0.19
N VAL A 193 2.45 -1.64 -0.80
CA VAL A 193 3.86 -1.25 -0.77
C VAL A 193 4.04 0.26 -0.71
N GLN A 194 5.21 0.70 -0.21
CA GLN A 194 5.56 2.12 -0.04
C GLN A 194 6.80 2.47 -0.87
N PRO A 195 6.65 2.83 -2.16
CA PRO A 195 7.79 3.18 -2.99
C PRO A 195 8.61 4.37 -2.46
N ALA A 196 7.98 5.25 -1.69
CA ALA A 196 8.66 6.36 -1.03
C ALA A 196 9.73 5.91 -0.03
N PHE A 197 9.61 4.70 0.54
CA PHE A 197 10.63 4.13 1.44
C PHE A 197 11.94 3.85 0.68
N ASP A 198 11.85 3.25 -0.51
CA ASP A 198 13.03 3.06 -1.36
C ASP A 198 13.65 4.40 -1.76
N ALA A 199 12.83 5.39 -2.12
CA ALA A 199 13.31 6.73 -2.46
C ALA A 199 14.01 7.42 -1.29
N ALA A 200 13.59 7.20 -0.05
CA ALA A 200 14.15 7.83 1.14
C ALA A 200 15.37 7.07 1.69
N TRP A 201 15.32 5.75 1.70
CA TRP A 201 16.28 4.91 2.45
C TRP A 201 17.00 3.87 1.60
N GLY A 202 16.63 3.70 0.34
CA GLY A 202 17.25 2.78 -0.61
C GLY A 202 18.55 3.32 -1.22
N GLY A 203 19.11 2.52 -2.13
CA GLY A 203 20.37 2.84 -2.82
C GLY A 203 21.60 2.27 -2.11
N ALA A 204 22.75 2.38 -2.80
CA ALA A 204 23.99 1.73 -2.36
C ALA A 204 24.54 2.27 -1.05
N GLU A 205 24.25 3.52 -0.72
CA GLU A 205 24.71 4.21 0.50
C GLU A 205 23.55 4.54 1.46
N GLY A 206 22.36 4.02 1.16
CA GLY A 206 21.17 4.27 1.96
C GLY A 206 21.17 3.47 3.27
N MET A 207 20.19 3.79 4.13
CA MET A 207 20.00 3.11 5.40
C MET A 207 19.84 1.60 5.22
N TYR A 208 19.11 1.15 4.18
CA TYR A 208 18.93 -0.26 3.92
C TYR A 208 20.25 -0.99 3.62
N ALA A 209 21.14 -0.37 2.84
CA ALA A 209 22.47 -0.95 2.57
C ALA A 209 23.33 -1.04 3.84
N THR A 210 23.24 -0.06 4.72
CA THR A 210 23.90 -0.09 6.03
C THR A 210 23.38 -1.24 6.91
N ARG A 211 22.06 -1.41 6.98
CA ARG A 211 21.40 -2.40 7.85
C ARG A 211 21.56 -3.84 7.34
N LEU A 212 21.41 -4.04 6.04
CA LEU A 212 21.28 -5.38 5.43
C LEU A 212 22.53 -5.82 4.68
N GLY A 213 23.43 -4.89 4.36
CA GLY A 213 24.47 -5.08 3.36
C GLY A 213 23.96 -4.83 1.93
N ALA A 214 24.89 -4.51 1.03
CA ALA A 214 24.56 -4.02 -0.31
C ALA A 214 23.78 -5.02 -1.17
N GLU A 215 23.98 -6.31 -1.02
CA GLU A 215 23.33 -7.35 -1.82
C GLU A 215 21.83 -7.45 -1.46
N ARG A 216 21.51 -7.64 -0.18
CA ARG A 216 20.10 -7.71 0.28
C ARG A 216 19.35 -6.41 0.03
N ALA A 217 19.99 -5.26 0.26
CA ALA A 217 19.39 -3.96 -0.01
C ALA A 217 19.06 -3.74 -1.49
N ARG A 218 19.85 -4.32 -2.42
CA ARG A 218 19.52 -4.27 -3.85
C ARG A 218 18.32 -5.14 -4.22
N ALA A 219 18.07 -6.21 -3.49
CA ALA A 219 16.98 -7.13 -3.75
C ALA A 219 15.63 -6.67 -3.16
N MET A 220 15.65 -5.67 -2.28
CA MET A 220 14.46 -5.14 -1.62
C MET A 220 13.46 -4.49 -2.58
N ASN A 221 12.23 -4.39 -2.09
CA ASN A 221 11.15 -3.67 -2.78
C ASN A 221 10.99 -4.12 -4.24
N PRO A 222 10.76 -5.41 -4.52
CA PRO A 222 10.83 -5.99 -5.87
C PRO A 222 9.57 -5.69 -6.69
N PHE A 223 9.14 -4.42 -6.78
CA PHE A 223 7.86 -3.98 -7.38
C PHE A 223 7.68 -4.49 -8.81
N ALA A 224 8.74 -4.41 -9.62
CA ALA A 224 8.68 -4.87 -11.00
C ALA A 224 8.52 -6.40 -11.12
N ALA A 225 9.11 -7.16 -10.20
CA ALA A 225 8.96 -8.61 -10.16
C ALA A 225 7.54 -9.01 -9.70
N LEU A 226 7.01 -8.35 -8.69
CA LEU A 226 5.62 -8.51 -8.23
C LEU A 226 4.62 -8.25 -9.36
N LEU A 227 4.77 -7.13 -10.08
CA LEU A 227 3.92 -6.81 -11.24
C LEU A 227 4.01 -7.86 -12.34
N ARG A 228 5.22 -8.32 -12.69
CA ARG A 228 5.42 -9.37 -13.71
C ARG A 228 4.79 -10.70 -13.30
N ALA A 229 4.81 -11.03 -12.02
CA ALA A 229 4.17 -12.23 -11.48
C ALA A 229 2.63 -12.11 -11.40
N GLY A 230 2.07 -10.93 -11.67
CA GLY A 230 0.63 -10.67 -11.59
C GLY A 230 0.12 -10.47 -10.16
N VAL A 231 1.00 -10.20 -9.21
CA VAL A 231 0.61 -9.84 -7.83
C VAL A 231 -0.06 -8.46 -7.86
N PRO A 232 -1.27 -8.32 -7.30
CA PRO A 232 -1.90 -7.03 -7.15
C PRO A 232 -1.06 -6.12 -6.25
N LEU A 233 -0.74 -4.91 -6.74
CA LEU A 233 -0.05 -3.89 -5.96
C LEU A 233 -1.00 -2.76 -5.57
N ALA A 234 -0.94 -2.36 -4.30
CA ALA A 234 -1.45 -1.10 -3.80
C ALA A 234 -0.26 -0.22 -3.40
N LEU A 235 -0.24 1.02 -3.90
CA LEU A 235 0.84 1.96 -3.56
C LEU A 235 0.32 2.93 -2.49
N GLY A 236 0.97 2.97 -1.36
CA GLY A 236 0.62 3.81 -0.22
C GLY A 236 1.79 4.66 0.26
N SER A 237 1.51 5.62 1.13
CA SER A 237 2.50 6.49 1.77
C SER A 237 2.94 5.98 3.14
N ASP A 238 2.07 5.23 3.80
CA ASP A 238 2.21 4.91 5.23
C ASP A 238 2.37 6.20 6.06
N ALA A 239 1.57 7.23 5.72
CA ALA A 239 1.64 8.50 6.44
C ALA A 239 1.31 8.32 7.94
N PRO A 240 2.10 8.93 8.85
CA PRO A 240 3.09 9.99 8.61
C PRO A 240 4.54 9.51 8.39
N VAL A 241 4.80 8.22 8.22
CA VAL A 241 6.16 7.69 8.00
C VAL A 241 6.78 8.29 6.74
N THR A 242 6.01 8.36 5.63
CA THR A 242 6.30 9.26 4.52
C THR A 242 5.12 10.17 4.24
N ALA A 243 5.36 11.26 3.52
CA ALA A 243 4.34 12.24 3.21
C ALA A 243 3.24 11.65 2.29
N LEU A 244 2.02 12.17 2.40
CA LEU A 244 1.00 11.99 1.38
C LEU A 244 1.47 12.71 0.10
N ASP A 245 2.01 11.95 -0.85
CA ASP A 245 2.50 12.46 -2.13
C ASP A 245 2.25 11.40 -3.23
N PRO A 246 1.08 11.39 -3.87
CA PRO A 246 0.73 10.37 -4.86
C PRO A 246 1.71 10.31 -6.04
N TRP A 247 2.09 11.47 -6.61
CA TRP A 247 3.00 11.51 -7.75
C TRP A 247 4.45 11.25 -7.37
N GLY A 248 4.88 11.66 -6.17
CA GLY A 248 6.17 11.27 -5.61
C GLY A 248 6.26 9.75 -5.40
N THR A 249 5.19 9.14 -4.92
CA THR A 249 5.09 7.68 -4.79
C THR A 249 5.17 6.97 -6.14
N VAL A 250 4.44 7.46 -7.16
CA VAL A 250 4.52 6.91 -8.53
C VAL A 250 5.89 7.11 -9.13
N ARG A 251 6.51 8.28 -8.94
CA ARG A 251 7.90 8.55 -9.36
C ARG A 251 8.86 7.57 -8.72
N ALA A 252 8.75 7.36 -7.39
CA ALA A 252 9.61 6.42 -6.66
C ALA A 252 9.47 4.99 -7.18
N ALA A 253 8.25 4.54 -7.47
CA ALA A 253 8.01 3.23 -8.07
C ALA A 253 8.59 3.09 -9.48
N ALA A 254 8.57 4.18 -10.27
CA ALA A 254 9.10 4.20 -11.64
C ALA A 254 10.63 4.29 -11.69
N PHE A 255 11.24 4.98 -10.73
CA PHE A 255 12.67 5.26 -10.66
C PHE A 255 13.28 4.69 -9.36
N HIS A 256 13.09 3.40 -9.17
CA HIS A 256 13.64 2.68 -8.02
C HIS A 256 15.14 2.96 -7.85
N ARG A 257 15.59 3.22 -6.60
CA ARG A 257 16.97 3.57 -6.28
C ARG A 257 17.97 2.50 -6.66
N THR A 258 17.53 1.27 -6.64
CA THR A 258 18.31 0.12 -7.14
C THR A 258 17.58 -0.47 -8.34
N PRO A 259 17.96 -0.13 -9.57
CA PRO A 259 17.38 -0.75 -10.75
C PRO A 259 17.62 -2.25 -10.67
N SER A 260 16.54 -3.04 -10.59
CA SER A 260 16.65 -4.50 -10.67
C SER A 260 17.29 -4.85 -11.99
N THR A 261 18.34 -5.63 -11.95
CA THR A 261 19.06 -6.16 -13.09
C THR A 261 18.05 -6.81 -14.04
N GLY A 262 17.68 -6.11 -15.12
CA GLY A 262 16.85 -6.66 -16.19
C GLY A 262 15.63 -5.88 -16.62
N SER A 263 15.28 -4.75 -16.04
CA SER A 263 14.07 -4.04 -16.42
C SER A 263 14.32 -2.56 -16.72
N ARG A 264 14.90 -2.28 -17.90
CA ARG A 264 14.73 -0.96 -18.54
C ARG A 264 13.29 -0.71 -19.00
N SER A 265 12.34 -1.59 -18.67
CA SER A 265 10.95 -1.55 -19.10
C SER A 265 9.92 -1.63 -17.98
N ALA A 266 10.30 -1.56 -16.70
CA ALA A 266 9.36 -1.41 -15.61
C ALA A 266 8.97 0.07 -15.45
N ARG A 267 8.52 0.69 -16.55
CA ARG A 267 7.72 1.90 -16.46
C ARG A 267 6.33 1.48 -16.01
N PRO A 268 5.68 2.22 -15.09
CA PRO A 268 4.35 1.85 -14.65
C PRO A 268 3.47 1.66 -15.87
N SER A 269 2.86 0.49 -15.97
CA SER A 269 1.82 0.26 -16.97
C SER A 269 0.72 1.30 -16.75
N PRO A 270 0.10 1.86 -17.82
CA PRO A 270 -1.03 2.79 -17.70
C PRO A 270 -2.23 2.23 -16.91
N ARG A 271 -2.18 0.98 -16.48
CA ARG A 271 -3.17 0.34 -15.60
C ARG A 271 -2.97 0.61 -14.11
N THR A 272 -1.92 1.32 -13.72
CA THR A 272 -1.55 1.55 -12.31
C THR A 272 -2.22 2.74 -11.63
N PRO A 273 -2.75 3.78 -12.29
CA PRO A 273 -3.49 4.85 -11.60
C PRO A 273 -4.77 4.40 -10.89
N GLY A 274 -5.24 3.19 -11.14
CA GLY A 274 -6.44 2.65 -10.49
C GLY A 274 -6.20 1.96 -9.15
N ALA A 275 -4.96 1.78 -8.72
CA ALA A 275 -4.67 0.97 -7.53
C ALA A 275 -4.96 1.72 -6.21
N ALA A 276 -4.84 3.04 -6.18
CA ALA A 276 -5.15 3.84 -4.99
C ALA A 276 -6.66 4.04 -4.75
N GLY A 277 -7.50 3.78 -5.77
CA GLY A 277 -8.95 3.84 -5.69
C GLY A 277 -9.63 2.47 -5.83
N GLY A 278 -8.87 1.38 -5.68
CA GLY A 278 -9.39 0.02 -5.82
C GLY A 278 -10.46 -0.27 -4.79
N ARG A 279 -11.69 -0.49 -5.26
CA ARG A 279 -12.73 -1.05 -4.40
C ARG A 279 -12.18 -2.28 -3.71
N TRP A 280 -12.31 -2.27 -2.44
CA TRP A 280 -11.96 -3.35 -1.54
C TRP A 280 -12.47 -4.73 -1.98
N ALA A 281 -13.58 -4.86 -2.61
CA ALA A 281 -14.23 -6.13 -2.98
C ALA A 281 -14.42 -6.30 -4.48
N GLY A 282 -13.54 -5.93 -5.32
CA GLY A 282 -13.79 -6.31 -6.68
C GLY A 282 -13.30 -5.35 -7.74
N THR A 283 -12.88 -5.96 -8.75
CA THR A 283 -12.73 -5.40 -10.09
C THR A 283 -12.33 -3.92 -10.12
N THR A 284 -11.05 -3.68 -10.22
CA THR A 284 -10.50 -2.45 -10.79
C THR A 284 -11.08 -2.29 -12.20
N ARG A 285 -12.32 -1.84 -12.30
CA ARG A 285 -12.81 -1.32 -13.56
C ARG A 285 -12.30 0.10 -13.69
N ALA A 286 -11.61 0.36 -14.78
CA ALA A 286 -11.45 1.72 -15.25
C ALA A 286 -12.82 2.43 -15.19
N PRO A 287 -12.87 3.76 -14.95
CA PRO A 287 -14.12 4.51 -14.98
C PRO A 287 -14.87 4.16 -16.24
N GLY A 288 -16.01 3.53 -16.11
CA GLY A 288 -16.87 3.11 -17.20
C GLY A 288 -18.29 3.56 -16.93
N ALA A 289 -19.17 3.44 -17.94
CA ALA A 289 -20.57 3.77 -17.77
C ALA A 289 -21.16 3.04 -16.56
N GLY A 290 -21.78 3.77 -15.63
CA GLY A 290 -22.38 3.24 -14.40
C GLY A 290 -21.43 3.12 -13.21
N ALA A 291 -20.14 3.43 -13.33
CA ALA A 291 -19.23 3.53 -12.19
C ALA A 291 -19.44 4.87 -11.45
N PRO A 292 -19.24 4.91 -10.10
CA PRO A 292 -19.21 6.17 -9.37
C PRO A 292 -18.14 7.10 -9.94
N ALA A 293 -18.50 8.35 -10.18
CA ALA A 293 -17.58 9.35 -10.74
C ALA A 293 -16.61 9.82 -9.65
N SER A 294 -15.52 9.06 -9.44
CA SER A 294 -14.41 9.44 -8.54
C SER A 294 -13.15 9.58 -9.38
N TYR A 295 -12.58 10.79 -9.43
CA TYR A 295 -11.39 11.11 -10.22
C TYR A 295 -10.69 12.35 -9.69
N ALA A 296 -9.43 12.54 -10.08
CA ALA A 296 -8.71 13.79 -9.87
C ALA A 296 -8.26 14.37 -11.21
N VAL A 297 -8.25 15.70 -11.28
CA VAL A 297 -7.77 16.48 -12.42
C VAL A 297 -6.41 17.06 -12.06
N TRP A 298 -5.46 16.90 -12.95
CA TRP A 298 -4.07 17.28 -12.71
C TRP A 298 -3.56 18.20 -13.80
N ALA A 299 -2.76 19.22 -13.42
CA ALA A 299 -1.95 20.00 -14.35
C ALA A 299 -0.55 19.36 -14.41
N PRO A 300 -0.18 18.65 -15.47
CA PRO A 300 1.17 18.17 -15.66
C PRO A 300 2.06 19.33 -16.16
N ALA A 301 3.35 19.31 -15.81
CA ALA A 301 4.32 20.24 -16.41
C ALA A 301 4.56 19.87 -17.89
N GLU A 302 4.70 18.59 -18.18
CA GLU A 302 4.86 18.01 -19.51
C GLU A 302 4.19 16.65 -19.58
N LEU A 303 3.63 16.32 -20.75
CA LEU A 303 3.05 15.01 -21.03
C LEU A 303 3.96 14.25 -21.97
N LEU A 304 4.39 13.07 -21.55
CA LEU A 304 5.12 12.13 -22.37
C LEU A 304 4.19 11.01 -22.84
N VAL A 305 4.23 10.72 -24.15
CA VAL A 305 3.59 9.54 -24.72
C VAL A 305 4.63 8.44 -24.80
N GLN A 306 4.36 7.34 -24.11
CA GLN A 306 5.22 6.17 -24.13
C GLN A 306 4.52 5.03 -24.88
N ALA A 307 4.95 4.77 -26.13
CA ALA A 307 4.50 3.61 -26.87
C ALA A 307 5.17 2.34 -26.29
N PRO A 308 4.41 1.28 -25.97
CA PRO A 308 4.98 0.03 -25.47
C PRO A 308 5.73 -0.80 -26.53
N ASP A 309 5.57 -0.48 -27.80
CA ASP A 309 6.18 -1.23 -28.92
C ASP A 309 7.25 -0.41 -29.62
N GLN A 310 8.50 -0.85 -29.51
CA GLN A 310 9.64 -0.21 -30.18
C GLN A 310 9.60 -0.31 -31.72
N ARG A 311 8.73 -1.15 -32.29
CA ARG A 311 8.54 -1.29 -33.74
C ARG A 311 7.62 -0.23 -34.32
N VAL A 312 6.91 0.51 -33.48
CA VAL A 312 6.07 1.63 -33.88
C VAL A 312 6.69 2.90 -33.25
N ALA A 313 7.76 3.39 -33.85
CA ALA A 313 8.48 4.59 -33.41
C ALA A 313 7.69 5.88 -33.67
N ASN A 314 6.39 5.86 -33.56
CA ASN A 314 5.54 7.03 -33.72
C ASN A 314 5.04 7.48 -32.35
N TRP A 315 5.72 8.46 -31.82
CA TRP A 315 5.29 9.23 -30.66
C TRP A 315 4.05 10.02 -31.06
N SER A 316 2.89 9.57 -30.66
CA SER A 316 1.65 10.28 -30.93
C SER A 316 1.09 10.86 -29.65
N THR A 317 0.97 12.17 -29.58
CA THR A 317 0.14 12.87 -28.58
C THR A 317 -1.33 12.90 -28.98
N ASP A 318 -1.69 12.25 -30.09
CA ASP A 318 -3.06 12.18 -30.56
C ASP A 318 -3.92 11.29 -29.63
N PRO A 319 -4.97 11.82 -29.01
CA PRO A 319 -5.87 11.03 -28.15
C PRO A 319 -6.46 9.79 -28.85
N ARG A 320 -6.52 9.80 -30.20
CA ARG A 320 -7.00 8.67 -31.00
C ARG A 320 -6.04 7.47 -31.02
N SER A 321 -4.80 7.65 -30.61
CA SER A 321 -3.82 6.56 -30.52
C SER A 321 -4.17 5.54 -29.44
N GLY A 322 -5.11 5.86 -28.52
CA GLY A 322 -5.46 5.00 -27.39
C GLY A 322 -4.34 4.86 -26.32
N VAL A 323 -3.22 5.57 -26.48
CA VAL A 323 -2.13 5.62 -25.51
C VAL A 323 -2.32 6.87 -24.65
N PRO A 324 -2.60 6.73 -23.34
CA PRO A 324 -2.76 7.89 -22.48
C PRO A 324 -1.40 8.60 -22.33
N GLY A 325 -1.39 9.94 -22.44
CA GLY A 325 -0.25 10.74 -22.04
C GLY A 325 -0.02 10.61 -20.53
N LEU A 326 1.22 10.39 -20.13
CA LEU A 326 1.63 10.36 -18.73
C LEU A 326 2.50 11.58 -18.43
N PRO A 327 2.41 12.16 -17.21
CA PRO A 327 3.33 13.21 -16.80
C PRO A 327 4.77 12.76 -16.90
N ASP A 328 5.67 13.69 -17.23
CA ASP A 328 7.10 13.45 -17.07
C ASP A 328 7.43 13.38 -15.57
N LEU A 329 7.84 12.20 -15.12
CA LEU A 329 8.21 11.93 -13.74
C LEU A 329 9.74 11.80 -13.57
N THR A 330 10.54 12.27 -14.50
CA THR A 330 12.00 12.26 -14.39
C THR A 330 12.44 12.89 -13.06
N PRO A 331 13.34 12.23 -12.30
CA PRO A 331 13.83 12.77 -11.04
C PRO A 331 14.39 14.19 -11.17
N GLY A 332 14.01 15.08 -10.23
CA GLY A 332 14.36 16.49 -10.25
C GLY A 332 13.40 17.39 -11.05
N GLY A 333 12.53 16.81 -11.88
CA GLY A 333 11.47 17.57 -12.57
C GLY A 333 10.29 17.88 -11.64
N PRO A 334 9.40 18.83 -12.01
CA PRO A 334 8.21 19.16 -11.23
C PRO A 334 7.21 17.99 -11.25
N LEU A 335 6.44 17.85 -10.17
CA LEU A 335 5.34 16.91 -10.09
C LEU A 335 4.03 17.57 -10.54
N PRO A 336 3.06 16.79 -11.08
CA PRO A 336 1.74 17.31 -11.42
C PRO A 336 1.05 17.92 -10.20
N GLN A 337 0.36 19.04 -10.42
CA GLN A 337 -0.43 19.71 -9.39
C GLN A 337 -1.91 19.28 -9.51
N CYS A 338 -2.54 18.99 -8.38
CA CYS A 338 -3.97 18.67 -8.36
C CYS A 338 -4.79 19.95 -8.56
N LEU A 339 -5.65 19.94 -9.56
CA LEU A 339 -6.58 21.05 -9.84
C LEU A 339 -7.95 20.77 -9.24
N ALA A 340 -8.40 19.53 -9.23
CA ALA A 340 -9.67 19.15 -8.64
C ALA A 340 -9.66 17.69 -8.21
N THR A 341 -10.39 17.40 -7.15
CA THR A 341 -10.70 16.05 -6.70
C THR A 341 -12.20 15.88 -6.59
N VAL A 342 -12.69 14.86 -7.27
CA VAL A 342 -14.12 14.50 -7.31
C VAL A 342 -14.27 13.11 -6.73
N VAL A 343 -15.20 12.97 -5.78
CA VAL A 343 -15.52 11.70 -5.13
C VAL A 343 -17.01 11.44 -5.27
N ARG A 344 -17.38 10.34 -5.92
CA ARG A 344 -18.77 9.96 -6.23
C ARG A 344 -19.59 11.09 -6.86
N GLY A 345 -18.99 11.83 -7.79
CA GLY A 345 -19.64 12.94 -8.48
C GLY A 345 -19.69 14.26 -7.71
N ARG A 346 -19.10 14.31 -6.51
CA ARG A 346 -19.01 15.55 -5.71
C ARG A 346 -17.60 16.10 -5.75
N THR A 347 -17.45 17.39 -6.03
CA THR A 347 -16.15 18.06 -5.94
C THR A 347 -15.80 18.27 -4.47
N VAL A 348 -14.71 17.62 -4.02
CA VAL A 348 -14.20 17.70 -2.64
C VAL A 348 -12.99 18.62 -2.51
N HIS A 349 -12.35 18.93 -3.63
CA HIS A 349 -11.30 19.94 -3.73
C HIS A 349 -11.31 20.62 -5.11
N MET A 350 -11.04 21.91 -5.13
CA MET A 350 -10.80 22.72 -6.33
C MET A 350 -9.68 23.71 -6.02
N ALA A 351 -8.62 23.68 -6.83
CA ALA A 351 -7.57 24.68 -6.74
C ALA A 351 -8.12 26.06 -7.15
N GLY A 352 -7.80 27.09 -6.38
CA GLY A 352 -8.22 28.46 -6.63
C GLY A 352 -7.45 29.11 -7.78
#